data_d5d4ac673b370123b63e37a9b33e4102
#
_entry.id   d5d4ac673b370123b63e37a9b33e4102
#
_cell.length_a   1.000
_cell.length_b   1.000
_cell.length_c   1.000
_cell.angle_alpha   90.00
_cell.angle_beta   90.00
_cell.angle_gamma   90.00
#
_symmetry.space_group_name_H-M   'P 1'
#
loop_
_entity.id
_entity.type
_entity.pdbx_description
1 polymer ?
#
loop_
_entity_poly.entity_id
_entity_poly.type
_entity_poly.pdbx_seq_one_letter_code
_entity_poly.pdbx_strand_id
1 'polypeptide(L)'
;LEIMVANSRAGQPAQPEDLVDLPHLVTAYYSIQPDPGDVAQQVAFGTSGHRGSALAGAFNEAHILAITQAIVEYRAAHGISGPLFIGRDTHGLSEPAWVSALEVLAANDVVVMIDSRDRYTPTPAVSHAILSYNRGRTEALADGIVVTPSHNPPSDGGFKYNPPNGGPADSDVTNAIAKRANEILRDGAGVKRVPLARARRAAQRHDYLGNYVDDLPNVVDIDAIRSAGVRIGADPLGGASVDYWGEIAERHNLDLTVVNPLVDATWRFMTLDHDGKIRMDCSSPDAMAGLIRTVTADPGRFQIATGNDADSDRHGIVTPDGGLLNPNHYLAVAIEYLYTQRPSWPGGIAVGKTAVSSSMIDRVVAGLGRKLIEVPVGFKWFVDGLIGGTLGFGGEESAGASFLRRDGSVWTTDKDGIILALLASEILAVTGSTPSQRYQRLTAQYGTPCYARVDAPADRDQKARLSKLSAEQVTATELAGEPITAKLTAAPGNGAPLGGLKVTTANAWFAARPSGTEDVYKIYAESFNGPQHLAEVQETAREVVNKVIG
;
A
#
# COMPACT_ATOMS: atom_id res chain seq x y z
N LEU A 1 17.54 10.99 23.59
CA LEU A 1 17.47 10.98 22.12
C LEU A 1 17.86 9.58 21.61
N GLU A 2 16.96 8.63 21.60
CA GLU A 2 17.15 7.45 20.76
C GLU A 2 16.68 7.84 19.34
N ILE A 3 17.63 8.32 18.54
CA ILE A 3 17.57 8.11 17.09
C ILE A 3 17.44 6.60 16.98
N MET A 4 16.37 6.09 16.36
CA MET A 4 16.32 4.66 16.02
C MET A 4 17.56 4.37 15.17
N VAL A 5 18.61 3.85 15.82
CA VAL A 5 19.82 3.44 15.14
C VAL A 5 19.41 2.23 14.30
N ALA A 6 19.60 2.31 13.00
CA ALA A 6 19.35 1.18 12.11
C ALA A 6 20.06 -0.06 12.68
N ASN A 7 19.41 -1.21 12.57
CA ASN A 7 20.01 -2.46 13.00
C ASN A 7 21.37 -2.64 12.29
N SER A 8 22.39 -3.09 13.01
CA SER A 8 23.75 -3.27 12.46
C SER A 8 23.80 -4.26 11.27
N ARG A 9 22.77 -5.09 11.12
CA ARG A 9 22.63 -6.05 10.01
C ARG A 9 21.67 -5.59 8.92
N ALA A 10 21.15 -4.35 8.97
CA ALA A 10 20.28 -3.81 7.92
C ALA A 10 20.96 -3.89 6.55
N GLY A 11 20.23 -4.33 5.52
CA GLY A 11 20.74 -4.56 4.17
C GLY A 11 21.63 -5.80 4.00
N GLN A 12 21.90 -6.56 5.07
CA GLN A 12 22.64 -7.83 4.99
C GLN A 12 21.70 -9.02 4.77
N PRO A 13 22.17 -10.09 4.11
CA PRO A 13 21.37 -11.29 3.90
C PRO A 13 20.85 -11.90 5.20
N ALA A 14 19.60 -12.37 5.18
CA ALA A 14 19.02 -13.12 6.29
C ALA A 14 19.84 -14.37 6.62
N GLN A 15 19.91 -14.71 7.90
CA GLN A 15 20.58 -15.88 8.43
C GLN A 15 19.53 -16.88 8.95
N PRO A 16 19.89 -18.15 9.21
CA PRO A 16 18.92 -19.14 9.69
C PRO A 16 18.14 -18.73 10.94
N GLU A 17 18.76 -17.98 11.85
CA GLU A 17 18.14 -17.46 13.09
C GLU A 17 17.10 -16.36 12.84
N ASP A 18 17.11 -15.71 11.68
CA ASP A 18 16.13 -14.70 11.30
C ASP A 18 14.85 -15.31 10.73
N LEU A 19 14.89 -16.60 10.37
CA LEU A 19 13.80 -17.25 9.67
C LEU A 19 12.69 -17.69 10.63
N VAL A 20 11.46 -17.51 10.18
CA VAL A 20 10.28 -18.00 10.91
C VAL A 20 10.23 -19.54 10.83
N ASP A 21 9.89 -20.19 11.94
CA ASP A 21 9.52 -21.61 11.98
C ASP A 21 8.07 -21.76 11.48
N LEU A 22 7.94 -22.09 10.18
CA LEU A 22 6.63 -22.21 9.54
C LEU A 22 5.73 -23.31 10.16
N PRO A 23 6.20 -24.53 10.48
CA PRO A 23 5.41 -25.53 11.15
C PRO A 23 4.86 -25.02 12.50
N HIS A 24 5.70 -24.34 13.28
CA HIS A 24 5.30 -23.75 14.55
C HIS A 24 4.26 -22.63 14.38
N LEU A 25 4.49 -21.74 13.41
CA LEU A 25 3.58 -20.63 13.08
C LEU A 25 2.20 -21.14 12.66
N VAL A 26 2.14 -22.12 11.73
CA VAL A 26 0.88 -22.70 11.25
C VAL A 26 0.17 -23.50 12.36
N THR A 27 0.93 -24.21 13.19
CA THR A 27 0.37 -24.88 14.36
C THR A 27 -0.28 -23.88 15.31
N ALA A 28 0.39 -22.75 15.58
CA ALA A 28 -0.13 -21.69 16.43
C ALA A 28 -1.43 -21.08 15.88
N TYR A 29 -1.54 -20.94 14.55
CA TYR A 29 -2.77 -20.46 13.90
C TYR A 29 -4.00 -21.26 14.31
N TYR A 30 -3.89 -22.58 14.38
CA TYR A 30 -5.00 -23.48 14.72
C TYR A 30 -5.14 -23.74 16.23
N SER A 31 -4.06 -23.68 17.00
CA SER A 31 -4.03 -24.13 18.39
C SER A 31 -4.15 -23.01 19.42
N ILE A 32 -3.70 -21.80 19.10
CA ILE A 32 -3.82 -20.67 20.02
C ILE A 32 -5.21 -20.04 19.86
N GLN A 33 -5.94 -19.98 20.97
CA GLN A 33 -7.22 -19.27 21.05
C GLN A 33 -6.95 -17.84 21.54
N PRO A 34 -7.39 -16.81 20.80
CA PRO A 34 -7.24 -15.43 21.25
C PRO A 34 -8.07 -15.17 22.51
N ASP A 35 -7.53 -14.36 23.41
CA ASP A 35 -8.26 -13.84 24.56
C ASP A 35 -9.08 -12.61 24.12
N PRO A 36 -10.41 -12.68 24.06
CA PRO A 36 -11.25 -11.55 23.66
C PRO A 36 -11.24 -10.41 24.69
N GLY A 37 -10.72 -10.62 25.88
CA GLY A 37 -10.52 -9.59 26.91
C GLY A 37 -9.24 -8.77 26.69
N ASP A 38 -8.28 -9.30 25.95
CA ASP A 38 -7.03 -8.60 25.62
C ASP A 38 -7.21 -7.80 24.32
N VAL A 39 -7.09 -6.47 24.42
CA VAL A 39 -7.23 -5.56 23.25
C VAL A 39 -6.21 -5.88 22.14
N ALA A 40 -5.01 -6.36 22.49
CA ALA A 40 -3.99 -6.72 21.52
C ALA A 40 -4.35 -7.99 20.71
N GLN A 41 -5.29 -8.79 21.19
CA GLN A 41 -5.76 -10.01 20.58
C GLN A 41 -7.17 -9.87 19.96
N GLN A 42 -7.75 -8.68 19.99
CA GLN A 42 -9.04 -8.39 19.36
C GLN A 42 -8.87 -8.14 17.85
N VAL A 43 -9.96 -8.29 17.10
CA VAL A 43 -10.01 -7.85 15.70
C VAL A 43 -9.95 -6.33 15.65
N ALA A 44 -8.96 -5.82 14.94
CA ALA A 44 -8.82 -4.41 14.65
C ALA A 44 -8.37 -4.24 13.20
N PHE A 45 -9.18 -3.49 12.43
CA PHE A 45 -8.75 -3.07 11.10
C PHE A 45 -7.96 -1.77 11.25
N GLY A 46 -6.67 -1.84 10.92
CA GLY A 46 -5.83 -0.65 10.81
C GLY A 46 -6.14 0.13 9.53
N THR A 47 -5.12 0.76 8.95
CA THR A 47 -5.28 1.51 7.68
C THR A 47 -5.72 0.59 6.52
N SER A 48 -5.33 -0.68 6.56
CA SER A 48 -5.69 -1.65 5.52
C SER A 48 -5.70 -3.08 6.07
N GLY A 49 -6.83 -3.50 6.66
CA GLY A 49 -7.07 -4.87 7.10
C GLY A 49 -6.61 -5.18 8.53
N HIS A 50 -7.08 -6.33 9.03
CA HIS A 50 -6.64 -6.92 10.28
C HIS A 50 -5.31 -7.66 10.06
N ARG A 51 -4.30 -7.39 10.89
CA ARG A 51 -2.96 -7.98 10.78
C ARG A 51 -2.42 -8.38 12.15
N GLY A 52 -1.56 -9.37 12.16
CA GLY A 52 -0.86 -9.80 13.36
C GLY A 52 -0.17 -11.14 13.20
N SER A 53 0.51 -11.61 14.26
CA SER A 53 1.11 -12.93 14.30
C SER A 53 0.24 -13.93 15.04
N ALA A 54 0.19 -15.15 14.53
CA ALA A 54 -0.48 -16.27 15.20
C ALA A 54 0.17 -16.59 16.56
N LEU A 55 1.47 -16.42 16.67
CA LEU A 55 2.24 -16.65 17.90
C LEU A 55 1.88 -15.67 19.02
N ALA A 56 1.41 -14.48 18.67
CA ALA A 56 0.97 -13.46 19.62
C ALA A 56 -0.54 -13.53 19.94
N GLY A 57 -1.28 -14.51 19.40
CA GLY A 57 -2.73 -14.57 19.56
C GLY A 57 -3.48 -13.47 18.82
N ALA A 58 -2.84 -12.83 17.81
CA ALA A 58 -3.38 -11.68 17.09
C ALA A 58 -3.86 -12.02 15.67
N PHE A 59 -3.54 -13.21 15.15
CA PHE A 59 -3.99 -13.67 13.84
C PHE A 59 -4.13 -15.21 13.84
N ASN A 60 -5.25 -15.70 14.33
CA ASN A 60 -5.53 -17.14 14.50
C ASN A 60 -6.80 -17.52 13.74
N GLU A 61 -7.07 -18.81 13.62
CA GLU A 61 -8.26 -19.31 12.92
C GLU A 61 -9.55 -18.67 13.45
N ALA A 62 -9.67 -18.52 14.77
CA ALA A 62 -10.84 -17.90 15.39
C ALA A 62 -11.10 -16.47 14.88
N HIS A 63 -10.05 -15.67 14.65
CA HIS A 63 -10.19 -14.33 14.06
C HIS A 63 -10.76 -14.42 12.65
N ILE A 64 -10.21 -15.29 11.81
CA ILE A 64 -10.60 -15.40 10.40
C ILE A 64 -12.04 -15.91 10.27
N LEU A 65 -12.43 -16.89 11.07
CA LEU A 65 -13.80 -17.38 11.12
C LEU A 65 -14.77 -16.25 11.51
N ALA A 66 -14.43 -15.50 12.55
CA ALA A 66 -15.26 -14.39 13.06
C ALA A 66 -15.35 -13.23 12.05
N ILE A 67 -14.22 -12.81 11.46
CA ILE A 67 -14.18 -11.73 10.47
C ILE A 67 -14.98 -12.12 9.24
N THR A 68 -14.79 -13.34 8.73
CA THR A 68 -15.48 -13.81 7.52
C THR A 68 -17.00 -13.89 7.75
N GLN A 69 -17.43 -14.39 8.89
CA GLN A 69 -18.85 -14.42 9.25
C GLN A 69 -19.42 -13.00 9.38
N ALA A 70 -18.67 -12.08 9.99
CA ALA A 70 -19.07 -10.67 10.10
C ALA A 70 -19.19 -10.01 8.70
N ILE A 71 -18.29 -10.31 7.77
CA ILE A 71 -18.37 -9.84 6.38
C ILE A 71 -19.63 -10.39 5.69
N VAL A 72 -19.94 -11.65 5.86
CA VAL A 72 -21.16 -12.26 5.30
C VAL A 72 -22.43 -11.55 5.81
N GLU A 73 -22.48 -11.29 7.13
CA GLU A 73 -23.61 -10.57 7.74
C GLU A 73 -23.68 -9.11 7.23
N TYR A 74 -22.52 -8.45 7.08
CA TYR A 74 -22.43 -7.11 6.51
C TYR A 74 -22.96 -7.08 5.07
N ARG A 75 -22.55 -8.03 4.22
CA ARG A 75 -23.03 -8.17 2.84
C ARG A 75 -24.54 -8.30 2.78
N ALA A 76 -25.11 -9.17 3.59
CA ALA A 76 -26.56 -9.38 3.65
C ALA A 76 -27.30 -8.11 4.06
N ALA A 77 -26.80 -7.40 5.07
CA ALA A 77 -27.41 -6.15 5.56
C ALA A 77 -27.34 -5.00 4.55
N HIS A 78 -26.37 -5.02 3.63
CA HIS A 78 -26.16 -3.97 2.65
C HIS A 78 -26.52 -4.38 1.21
N GLY A 79 -27.21 -5.52 1.02
CA GLY A 79 -27.69 -5.97 -0.29
C GLY A 79 -26.57 -6.34 -1.28
N ILE A 80 -25.37 -6.69 -0.79
CA ILE A 80 -24.27 -7.17 -1.61
C ILE A 80 -24.49 -8.65 -1.88
N SER A 81 -24.95 -8.97 -3.10
CA SER A 81 -25.39 -10.32 -3.46
C SER A 81 -24.65 -10.92 -4.66
N GLY A 82 -23.71 -10.19 -5.25
CA GLY A 82 -22.85 -10.70 -6.30
C GLY A 82 -21.75 -11.63 -5.77
N PRO A 83 -20.86 -12.13 -6.64
CA PRO A 83 -19.77 -13.00 -6.21
C PRO A 83 -18.76 -12.25 -5.35
N LEU A 84 -18.06 -13.00 -4.49
CA LEU A 84 -16.94 -12.52 -3.73
C LEU A 84 -15.63 -13.01 -4.36
N PHE A 85 -14.79 -12.08 -4.78
CA PHE A 85 -13.45 -12.37 -5.31
C PHE A 85 -12.48 -12.50 -4.14
N ILE A 86 -11.71 -13.60 -4.08
CA ILE A 86 -10.74 -13.81 -3.01
C ILE A 86 -9.36 -14.11 -3.56
N GLY A 87 -8.37 -13.35 -3.09
CA GLY A 87 -6.96 -13.56 -3.38
C GLY A 87 -6.15 -13.81 -2.11
N ARG A 88 -4.98 -14.42 -2.27
CA ARG A 88 -3.99 -14.60 -1.20
C ARG A 88 -2.59 -14.31 -1.71
N ASP A 89 -1.74 -13.80 -0.83
CA ASP A 89 -0.32 -13.64 -1.09
C ASP A 89 0.49 -14.87 -0.66
N THR A 90 1.80 -14.72 -0.58
CA THR A 90 2.76 -15.80 -0.33
C THR A 90 3.15 -15.96 1.14
N HIS A 91 2.57 -15.20 2.07
CA HIS A 91 2.82 -15.38 3.50
C HIS A 91 2.36 -16.74 4.01
N GLY A 92 3.08 -17.29 4.99
CA GLY A 92 2.80 -18.63 5.54
C GLY A 92 1.41 -18.78 6.14
N LEU A 93 0.83 -17.71 6.70
CA LEU A 93 -0.52 -17.71 7.24
C LEU A 93 -1.62 -17.39 6.21
N SER A 94 -1.26 -17.00 4.99
CA SER A 94 -2.26 -16.60 3.99
C SER A 94 -3.07 -17.78 3.48
N GLU A 95 -2.47 -18.94 3.24
CA GLU A 95 -3.23 -20.12 2.82
C GLU A 95 -4.15 -20.68 3.91
N PRO A 96 -3.71 -20.88 5.17
CA PRO A 96 -4.59 -21.27 6.25
C PRO A 96 -5.80 -20.33 6.43
N ALA A 97 -5.57 -19.02 6.38
CA ALA A 97 -6.62 -18.03 6.49
C ALA A 97 -7.59 -18.06 5.29
N TRP A 98 -7.07 -18.21 4.08
CA TRP A 98 -7.87 -18.37 2.87
C TRP A 98 -8.77 -19.63 2.94
N VAL A 99 -8.23 -20.76 3.43
CA VAL A 99 -9.01 -21.99 3.65
C VAL A 99 -10.14 -21.75 4.62
N SER A 100 -9.85 -21.19 5.80
CA SER A 100 -10.86 -20.89 6.83
C SER A 100 -11.95 -19.96 6.29
N ALA A 101 -11.58 -18.95 5.51
CA ALA A 101 -12.53 -18.04 4.88
C ALA A 101 -13.44 -18.74 3.86
N LEU A 102 -12.88 -19.62 3.01
CA LEU A 102 -13.68 -20.39 2.03
C LEU A 102 -14.75 -21.25 2.70
N GLU A 103 -14.40 -21.90 3.80
CA GLU A 103 -15.32 -22.77 4.53
C GLU A 103 -16.50 -22.01 5.12
N VAL A 104 -16.28 -20.78 5.60
CA VAL A 104 -17.34 -19.91 6.12
C VAL A 104 -18.19 -19.33 4.98
N LEU A 105 -17.55 -18.84 3.93
CA LEU A 105 -18.24 -18.25 2.77
C LEU A 105 -19.17 -19.27 2.11
N ALA A 106 -18.68 -20.49 1.87
CA ALA A 106 -19.48 -21.55 1.27
C ALA A 106 -20.64 -22.01 2.18
N ALA A 107 -20.45 -22.02 3.51
CA ALA A 107 -21.50 -22.35 4.48
C ALA A 107 -22.64 -21.32 4.53
N ASN A 108 -22.38 -20.11 4.04
CA ASN A 108 -23.35 -19.02 3.96
C ASN A 108 -23.82 -18.76 2.52
N ASP A 109 -23.64 -19.73 1.61
CA ASP A 109 -24.08 -19.69 0.22
C ASP A 109 -23.52 -18.50 -0.59
N VAL A 110 -22.36 -17.98 -0.20
CA VAL A 110 -21.67 -16.94 -0.96
C VAL A 110 -20.98 -17.59 -2.15
N VAL A 111 -21.24 -17.06 -3.36
CA VAL A 111 -20.52 -17.46 -4.57
C VAL A 111 -19.10 -16.87 -4.50
N VAL A 112 -18.11 -17.74 -4.38
CA VAL A 112 -16.71 -17.33 -4.25
C VAL A 112 -15.95 -17.57 -5.53
N MET A 113 -15.20 -16.57 -5.99
CA MET A 113 -14.31 -16.64 -7.15
C MET A 113 -12.88 -16.88 -6.69
N ILE A 114 -12.34 -18.08 -6.89
CA ILE A 114 -10.96 -18.44 -6.58
C ILE A 114 -10.09 -18.43 -7.83
N ASP A 115 -8.77 -18.27 -7.67
CA ASP A 115 -7.84 -18.31 -8.79
C ASP A 115 -7.93 -19.64 -9.54
N SER A 116 -8.05 -19.56 -10.87
CA SER A 116 -8.18 -20.74 -11.75
C SER A 116 -6.96 -21.67 -11.69
N ARG A 117 -5.80 -21.13 -11.37
CA ARG A 117 -4.52 -21.84 -11.25
C ARG A 117 -4.26 -22.38 -9.84
N ASP A 118 -5.14 -22.01 -8.86
CA ASP A 118 -4.96 -22.32 -7.43
C ASP A 118 -3.64 -21.74 -6.87
N ARG A 119 -3.29 -20.52 -7.31
CA ARG A 119 -2.04 -19.82 -6.99
C ARG A 119 -2.31 -18.51 -6.27
N TYR A 120 -1.31 -17.65 -6.23
CA TYR A 120 -1.35 -16.37 -5.55
C TYR A 120 -1.99 -15.30 -6.43
N THR A 121 -2.65 -14.34 -5.78
CA THR A 121 -3.34 -13.24 -6.47
C THR A 121 -2.96 -11.90 -5.83
N PRO A 122 -2.33 -10.99 -6.57
CA PRO A 122 -2.02 -9.65 -6.09
C PRO A 122 -3.26 -8.84 -5.71
N THR A 123 -3.14 -7.96 -4.74
CA THR A 123 -4.19 -7.00 -4.36
C THR A 123 -4.79 -6.26 -5.55
N PRO A 124 -4.00 -5.67 -6.47
CA PRO A 124 -4.57 -4.98 -7.63
C PRO A 124 -5.37 -5.90 -8.57
N ALA A 125 -5.01 -7.18 -8.67
CA ALA A 125 -5.77 -8.12 -9.51
C ALA A 125 -7.16 -8.42 -8.92
N VAL A 126 -7.30 -8.42 -7.60
CA VAL A 126 -8.62 -8.55 -6.95
C VAL A 126 -9.45 -7.28 -7.17
N SER A 127 -8.87 -6.09 -6.98
CA SER A 127 -9.54 -4.82 -7.28
C SER A 127 -10.00 -4.74 -8.73
N HIS A 128 -9.15 -5.12 -9.67
CA HIS A 128 -9.45 -5.18 -11.11
C HIS A 128 -10.63 -6.13 -11.40
N ALA A 129 -10.65 -7.32 -10.79
CA ALA A 129 -11.71 -8.30 -10.96
C ALA A 129 -13.06 -7.77 -10.45
N ILE A 130 -13.10 -7.16 -9.27
CA ILE A 130 -14.31 -6.55 -8.69
C ILE A 130 -14.86 -5.47 -9.62
N LEU A 131 -14.02 -4.53 -10.05
CA LEU A 131 -14.44 -3.42 -10.90
C LEU A 131 -14.87 -3.88 -12.30
N SER A 132 -14.17 -4.87 -12.86
CA SER A 132 -14.52 -5.45 -14.17
C SER A 132 -15.89 -6.14 -14.11
N TYR A 133 -16.17 -6.88 -13.05
CA TYR A 133 -17.48 -7.50 -12.85
C TYR A 133 -18.57 -6.45 -12.65
N ASN A 134 -18.32 -5.42 -11.85
CA ASN A 134 -19.32 -4.41 -11.48
C ASN A 134 -19.58 -3.37 -12.58
N ARG A 135 -18.76 -3.35 -13.65
CA ARG A 135 -18.92 -2.37 -14.74
C ARG A 135 -20.30 -2.45 -15.36
N GLY A 136 -21.04 -1.33 -15.29
CA GLY A 136 -22.40 -1.23 -15.84
C GLY A 136 -23.48 -1.95 -15.03
N ARG A 137 -23.15 -2.49 -13.84
CA ARG A 137 -24.11 -3.12 -12.93
C ARG A 137 -24.54 -2.15 -11.84
N THR A 138 -25.81 -2.26 -11.46
CA THR A 138 -26.39 -1.53 -10.31
C THR A 138 -26.89 -2.47 -9.22
N GLU A 139 -26.98 -3.77 -9.53
CA GLU A 139 -27.47 -4.82 -8.62
C GLU A 139 -26.54 -6.03 -8.67
N ALA A 140 -26.66 -6.90 -7.69
CA ALA A 140 -25.82 -8.09 -7.54
C ALA A 140 -24.31 -7.77 -7.67
N LEU A 141 -23.88 -6.70 -7.01
CA LEU A 141 -22.50 -6.24 -7.07
C LEU A 141 -21.57 -7.22 -6.37
N ALA A 142 -20.39 -7.40 -6.97
CA ALA A 142 -19.29 -8.16 -6.40
C ALA A 142 -18.49 -7.31 -5.41
N ASP A 143 -17.85 -7.99 -4.46
CA ASP A 143 -16.88 -7.47 -3.51
C ASP A 143 -15.71 -8.44 -3.39
N GLY A 144 -14.78 -8.22 -2.45
CA GLY A 144 -13.62 -9.09 -2.36
C GLY A 144 -12.95 -9.13 -1.00
N ILE A 145 -12.11 -10.15 -0.85
CA ILE A 145 -11.20 -10.34 0.26
C ILE A 145 -9.80 -10.53 -0.28
N VAL A 146 -8.81 -9.87 0.32
CA VAL A 146 -7.40 -10.12 0.06
C VAL A 146 -6.71 -10.58 1.33
N VAL A 147 -6.17 -11.80 1.29
CA VAL A 147 -5.49 -12.41 2.43
C VAL A 147 -4.01 -12.09 2.32
N THR A 148 -3.58 -11.05 3.03
CA THR A 148 -2.22 -10.51 2.98
C THR A 148 -1.93 -9.57 4.14
N PRO A 149 -0.73 -9.64 4.75
CA PRO A 149 -0.21 -8.60 5.63
C PRO A 149 0.67 -7.58 4.89
N SER A 150 0.63 -7.51 3.54
CA SER A 150 1.45 -6.64 2.68
C SER A 150 2.95 -6.92 2.87
N HIS A 151 3.75 -5.95 3.28
CA HIS A 151 5.19 -6.06 3.47
C HIS A 151 5.61 -6.43 4.92
N ASN A 152 4.68 -6.84 5.74
CA ASN A 152 4.97 -7.26 7.12
C ASN A 152 5.89 -8.49 7.17
N PRO A 153 6.55 -8.76 8.30
CA PRO A 153 7.43 -9.93 8.44
C PRO A 153 6.73 -11.27 8.12
N PRO A 154 7.51 -12.31 7.78
CA PRO A 154 6.99 -13.64 7.44
C PRO A 154 6.12 -14.31 8.53
N SER A 155 6.27 -13.89 9.79
CA SER A 155 5.46 -14.37 10.92
C SER A 155 4.05 -13.81 10.97
N ASP A 156 3.74 -12.80 10.16
CA ASP A 156 2.46 -12.11 10.19
C ASP A 156 1.48 -12.69 9.17
N GLY A 157 0.20 -12.55 9.47
CA GLY A 157 -0.91 -12.70 8.55
C GLY A 157 -1.72 -11.42 8.46
N GLY A 158 -2.52 -11.32 7.40
CA GLY A 158 -3.40 -10.18 7.19
C GLY A 158 -4.66 -10.55 6.42
N PHE A 159 -5.73 -9.80 6.66
CA PHE A 159 -7.04 -10.05 6.08
C PHE A 159 -7.73 -8.71 5.78
N LYS A 160 -7.93 -8.43 4.51
CA LYS A 160 -8.51 -7.17 4.00
C LYS A 160 -9.87 -7.43 3.37
N TYR A 161 -10.81 -6.49 3.53
CA TYR A 161 -12.09 -6.50 2.83
C TYR A 161 -12.17 -5.32 1.86
N ASN A 162 -12.50 -5.60 0.61
CA ASN A 162 -12.72 -4.62 -0.45
C ASN A 162 -14.21 -4.63 -0.85
N PRO A 163 -14.97 -3.56 -0.53
CA PRO A 163 -16.37 -3.42 -0.92
C PRO A 163 -16.57 -3.39 -2.44
N PRO A 164 -17.82 -3.26 -2.94
CA PRO A 164 -18.11 -3.20 -4.38
C PRO A 164 -17.39 -2.09 -5.16
N ASN A 165 -16.89 -1.06 -4.49
CA ASN A 165 -16.05 -0.05 -5.11
C ASN A 165 -14.62 -0.53 -5.46
N GLY A 166 -14.26 -1.76 -5.08
CA GLY A 166 -13.00 -2.41 -5.42
C GLY A 166 -11.79 -1.97 -4.61
N GLY A 167 -11.91 -0.92 -3.80
CA GLY A 167 -10.82 -0.35 -3.01
C GLY A 167 -10.87 -0.74 -1.53
N PRO A 168 -9.95 -0.19 -0.73
CA PRO A 168 -9.97 -0.39 0.72
C PRO A 168 -11.27 0.12 1.33
N ALA A 169 -11.84 -0.65 2.25
CA ALA A 169 -13.08 -0.30 2.93
C ALA A 169 -12.92 0.95 3.82
N ASP A 170 -13.97 1.78 3.85
CA ASP A 170 -14.05 2.91 4.76
C ASP A 170 -14.13 2.49 6.23
N SER A 171 -13.84 3.44 7.12
CA SER A 171 -13.81 3.21 8.57
C SER A 171 -15.15 2.73 9.11
N ASP A 172 -16.27 3.21 8.58
CA ASP A 172 -17.60 2.76 9.00
C ASP A 172 -17.82 1.28 8.70
N VAL A 173 -17.37 0.83 7.53
CA VAL A 173 -17.42 -0.59 7.13
C VAL A 173 -16.52 -1.43 8.00
N THR A 174 -15.25 -1.05 8.13
CA THR A 174 -14.27 -1.82 8.90
C THR A 174 -14.61 -1.86 10.40
N ASN A 175 -15.11 -0.77 10.97
CA ASN A 175 -15.55 -0.72 12.36
C ASN A 175 -16.78 -1.60 12.60
N ALA A 176 -17.74 -1.61 11.67
CA ALA A 176 -18.92 -2.50 11.77
C ALA A 176 -18.51 -3.97 11.74
N ILE A 177 -17.62 -4.35 10.81
CA ILE A 177 -17.11 -5.72 10.69
C ILE A 177 -16.30 -6.10 11.94
N ALA A 178 -15.38 -5.24 12.40
CA ALA A 178 -14.56 -5.50 13.59
C ALA A 178 -15.41 -5.66 14.86
N LYS A 179 -16.38 -4.79 15.05
CA LYS A 179 -17.31 -4.87 16.19
C LYS A 179 -18.03 -6.22 16.20
N ARG A 180 -18.61 -6.61 15.06
CA ARG A 180 -19.34 -7.88 14.96
C ARG A 180 -18.42 -9.09 15.13
N ALA A 181 -17.23 -9.06 14.53
CA ALA A 181 -16.23 -10.12 14.69
C ALA A 181 -15.81 -10.29 16.17
N ASN A 182 -15.60 -9.21 16.89
CA ASN A 182 -15.27 -9.26 18.33
C ASN A 182 -16.44 -9.76 19.19
N GLU A 183 -17.69 -9.50 18.82
CA GLU A 183 -18.86 -10.14 19.47
C GLU A 183 -18.83 -11.66 19.27
N ILE A 184 -18.59 -12.12 18.04
CA ILE A 184 -18.47 -13.54 17.71
C ILE A 184 -17.32 -14.20 18.49
N LEU A 185 -16.16 -13.54 18.59
CA LEU A 185 -15.02 -14.05 19.37
C LEU A 185 -15.34 -14.23 20.85
N ARG A 186 -16.07 -13.29 21.45
CA ARG A 186 -16.49 -13.39 22.87
C ARG A 186 -17.51 -14.48 23.10
N ASP A 187 -18.48 -14.57 22.23
CA ASP A 187 -19.61 -15.48 22.40
C ASP A 187 -19.28 -16.92 21.98
N GLY A 188 -18.24 -17.07 21.12
CA GLY A 188 -17.82 -18.37 20.58
C GLY A 188 -18.87 -19.05 19.70
N ALA A 189 -19.86 -18.30 19.20
CA ALA A 189 -21.01 -18.84 18.49
C ALA A 189 -21.39 -17.98 17.27
N GLY A 190 -22.19 -18.57 16.38
CA GLY A 190 -22.76 -17.87 15.20
C GLY A 190 -22.00 -18.06 13.90
N VAL A 191 -20.82 -18.68 13.91
CA VAL A 191 -20.08 -19.01 12.68
C VAL A 191 -20.65 -20.26 12.03
N LYS A 192 -21.01 -20.17 10.75
CA LYS A 192 -21.34 -21.33 9.92
C LYS A 192 -20.10 -21.76 9.16
N ARG A 193 -19.86 -23.07 9.12
CA ARG A 193 -18.68 -23.65 8.47
C ARG A 193 -19.01 -24.97 7.79
N VAL A 194 -18.41 -25.23 6.64
CA VAL A 194 -18.45 -26.53 5.95
C VAL A 194 -17.03 -27.03 5.72
N PRO A 195 -16.82 -28.34 5.53
CA PRO A 195 -15.49 -28.88 5.22
C PRO A 195 -14.94 -28.28 3.93
N LEU A 196 -13.60 -28.07 3.86
CA LEU A 196 -12.88 -27.50 2.72
C LEU A 196 -13.25 -28.18 1.39
N ALA A 197 -13.37 -29.50 1.37
CA ALA A 197 -13.72 -30.24 0.15
C ALA A 197 -15.09 -29.80 -0.42
N ARG A 198 -16.05 -29.46 0.43
CA ARG A 198 -17.35 -28.90 0.01
C ARG A 198 -17.17 -27.45 -0.45
N ALA A 199 -16.44 -26.64 0.29
CA ALA A 199 -16.19 -25.25 -0.04
C ALA A 199 -15.49 -25.12 -1.42
N ARG A 200 -14.47 -25.94 -1.69
CA ARG A 200 -13.78 -25.95 -2.99
C ARG A 200 -14.66 -26.39 -4.15
N ARG A 201 -15.61 -27.30 -3.93
CA ARG A 201 -16.58 -27.70 -4.98
C ARG A 201 -17.62 -26.61 -5.26
N ALA A 202 -17.97 -25.82 -4.28
CA ALA A 202 -18.91 -24.71 -4.42
C ALA A 202 -18.26 -23.47 -5.06
N ALA A 203 -16.95 -23.28 -4.89
CA ALA A 203 -16.24 -22.15 -5.44
C ALA A 203 -16.17 -22.21 -6.97
N GLN A 204 -16.25 -21.04 -7.61
CA GLN A 204 -16.05 -20.87 -9.04
C GLN A 204 -14.61 -20.42 -9.31
N ARG A 205 -14.09 -20.79 -10.48
CA ARG A 205 -12.74 -20.45 -10.90
C ARG A 205 -12.74 -19.19 -11.75
N HIS A 206 -11.82 -18.27 -11.45
CA HIS A 206 -11.64 -17.02 -12.18
C HIS A 206 -10.20 -16.88 -12.64
N ASP A 207 -10.00 -16.46 -13.88
CA ASP A 207 -8.66 -16.20 -14.41
C ASP A 207 -8.21 -14.77 -14.04
N TYR A 208 -7.75 -14.59 -12.80
CA TYR A 208 -7.23 -13.29 -12.35
C TYR A 208 -6.02 -12.84 -13.17
N LEU A 209 -5.09 -13.75 -13.42
CA LEU A 209 -3.85 -13.44 -14.12
C LEU A 209 -4.12 -13.04 -15.57
N GLY A 210 -4.82 -13.88 -16.33
CA GLY A 210 -5.08 -13.63 -17.74
C GLY A 210 -5.84 -12.33 -17.94
N ASN A 211 -6.94 -12.13 -17.21
CA ASN A 211 -7.76 -10.92 -17.33
C ASN A 211 -6.99 -9.64 -16.97
N TYR A 212 -6.14 -9.69 -15.94
CA TYR A 212 -5.33 -8.54 -15.55
C TYR A 212 -4.23 -8.24 -16.57
N VAL A 213 -3.45 -9.26 -16.97
CA VAL A 213 -2.31 -9.09 -17.89
C VAL A 213 -2.76 -8.65 -19.28
N ASP A 214 -3.84 -9.24 -19.80
CA ASP A 214 -4.36 -8.89 -21.13
C ASP A 214 -4.93 -7.45 -21.19
N ASP A 215 -5.37 -6.91 -20.06
CA ASP A 215 -5.94 -5.56 -19.96
C ASP A 215 -4.86 -4.45 -19.76
N LEU A 216 -3.62 -4.81 -19.44
CA LEU A 216 -2.53 -3.85 -19.17
C LEU A 216 -2.32 -2.80 -20.28
N PRO A 217 -2.44 -3.11 -21.61
CA PRO A 217 -2.28 -2.11 -22.66
C PRO A 217 -3.28 -0.94 -22.58
N ASN A 218 -4.38 -1.12 -21.87
CA ASN A 218 -5.38 -0.07 -21.66
C ASN A 218 -4.97 0.95 -20.58
N VAL A 219 -3.95 0.65 -19.76
CA VAL A 219 -3.48 1.54 -18.69
C VAL A 219 -2.03 1.98 -18.89
N VAL A 220 -1.17 1.12 -19.42
CA VAL A 220 0.25 1.38 -19.72
C VAL A 220 0.48 1.26 -21.22
N ASP A 221 1.33 2.13 -21.78
CA ASP A 221 1.72 2.04 -23.20
C ASP A 221 2.74 0.91 -23.43
N ILE A 222 2.23 -0.30 -23.44
CA ILE A 222 3.02 -1.52 -23.65
C ILE A 222 3.73 -1.51 -25.00
N ASP A 223 3.08 -0.95 -26.03
CA ASP A 223 3.67 -0.88 -27.39
C ASP A 223 4.89 0.04 -27.42
N ALA A 224 4.86 1.15 -26.69
CA ALA A 224 6.02 2.03 -26.56
C ALA A 224 7.19 1.32 -25.87
N ILE A 225 6.93 0.60 -24.78
CA ILE A 225 7.94 -0.17 -24.04
C ILE A 225 8.59 -1.22 -24.96
N ARG A 226 7.76 -2.01 -25.66
CA ARG A 226 8.22 -3.05 -26.58
C ARG A 226 9.03 -2.47 -27.72
N SER A 227 8.53 -1.42 -28.37
CA SER A 227 9.18 -0.80 -29.54
C SER A 227 10.53 -0.16 -29.20
N ALA A 228 10.66 0.37 -28.00
CA ALA A 228 11.92 0.93 -27.50
C ALA A 228 12.92 -0.14 -27.05
N GLY A 229 12.47 -1.40 -26.91
CA GLY A 229 13.33 -2.50 -26.44
C GLY A 229 13.88 -2.26 -25.03
N VAL A 230 13.06 -1.71 -24.13
CA VAL A 230 13.49 -1.44 -22.75
C VAL A 230 13.81 -2.75 -22.04
N ARG A 231 15.04 -2.88 -21.54
CA ARG A 231 15.48 -4.05 -20.76
C ARG A 231 15.07 -3.88 -19.30
N ILE A 232 14.16 -4.75 -18.86
CA ILE A 232 13.48 -4.66 -17.54
C ILE A 232 13.91 -5.81 -16.66
N GLY A 233 14.29 -5.51 -15.41
CA GLY A 233 14.43 -6.51 -14.36
C GLY A 233 13.28 -6.37 -13.37
N ALA A 234 12.47 -7.41 -13.18
CA ALA A 234 11.38 -7.40 -12.22
C ALA A 234 11.68 -8.36 -11.06
N ASP A 235 11.69 -7.85 -9.84
CA ASP A 235 11.82 -8.62 -8.62
C ASP A 235 10.51 -8.59 -7.84
N PRO A 236 9.74 -9.68 -7.82
CA PRO A 236 8.51 -9.76 -7.05
C PRO A 236 8.74 -9.87 -5.54
N LEU A 237 10.00 -9.87 -5.08
CA LEU A 237 10.39 -10.08 -3.68
C LEU A 237 9.68 -11.30 -3.06
N GLY A 238 9.54 -12.38 -3.82
CA GLY A 238 8.86 -13.60 -3.36
C GLY A 238 7.35 -13.47 -3.17
N GLY A 239 6.73 -12.42 -3.70
CA GLY A 239 5.33 -12.08 -3.51
C GLY A 239 4.39 -12.63 -4.60
N ALA A 240 3.14 -12.21 -4.54
CA ALA A 240 2.05 -12.72 -5.37
C ALA A 240 2.19 -12.40 -6.88
N SER A 241 3.03 -11.43 -7.25
CA SER A 241 3.25 -11.07 -8.66
C SER A 241 4.29 -11.95 -9.38
N VAL A 242 4.84 -12.97 -8.73
CA VAL A 242 5.88 -13.82 -9.34
C VAL A 242 5.46 -14.39 -10.70
N ASP A 243 4.27 -14.96 -10.80
CA ASP A 243 3.74 -15.53 -12.05
C ASP A 243 3.30 -14.42 -13.02
N TYR A 244 2.85 -13.28 -12.51
CA TYR A 244 2.37 -12.15 -13.32
C TYR A 244 3.48 -11.55 -14.17
N TRP A 245 4.67 -11.36 -13.61
CA TRP A 245 5.79 -10.78 -14.35
C TRP A 245 6.26 -11.67 -15.52
N GLY A 246 6.26 -12.99 -15.33
CA GLY A 246 6.56 -13.93 -16.42
C GLY A 246 5.56 -13.86 -17.55
N GLU A 247 4.26 -13.84 -17.22
CA GLU A 247 3.17 -13.72 -18.21
C GLU A 247 3.16 -12.36 -18.90
N ILE A 248 3.47 -11.27 -18.19
CA ILE A 248 3.61 -9.93 -18.80
C ILE A 248 4.72 -9.95 -19.85
N ALA A 249 5.88 -10.55 -19.53
CA ALA A 249 6.99 -10.67 -20.47
C ALA A 249 6.58 -11.46 -21.72
N GLU A 250 5.95 -12.60 -21.55
CA GLU A 250 5.58 -13.52 -22.63
C GLU A 250 4.45 -12.96 -23.49
N ARG A 251 3.30 -12.62 -22.88
CA ARG A 251 2.10 -12.18 -23.62
C ARG A 251 2.32 -10.87 -24.37
N HIS A 252 3.11 -9.97 -23.79
CA HIS A 252 3.37 -8.66 -24.41
C HIS A 252 4.71 -8.58 -25.15
N ASN A 253 5.46 -9.68 -25.21
CA ASN A 253 6.76 -9.75 -25.86
C ASN A 253 7.70 -8.59 -25.44
N LEU A 254 7.86 -8.45 -24.10
CA LEU A 254 8.77 -7.47 -23.50
C LEU A 254 10.12 -8.12 -23.17
N ASP A 255 11.19 -7.34 -23.31
CA ASP A 255 12.52 -7.72 -22.82
C ASP A 255 12.57 -7.57 -21.29
N LEU A 256 11.90 -8.49 -20.61
CA LEU A 256 11.71 -8.49 -19.18
C LEU A 256 12.17 -9.82 -18.57
N THR A 257 13.05 -9.71 -17.57
CA THR A 257 13.55 -10.84 -16.79
C THR A 257 12.99 -10.77 -15.37
N VAL A 258 12.40 -11.86 -14.91
CA VAL A 258 12.08 -12.05 -13.49
C VAL A 258 13.38 -12.37 -12.75
N VAL A 259 13.87 -11.44 -11.96
CA VAL A 259 15.21 -11.51 -11.36
C VAL A 259 15.28 -12.56 -10.25
N ASN A 260 14.22 -12.69 -9.47
CA ASN A 260 14.09 -13.64 -8.38
C ASN A 260 12.72 -14.32 -8.42
N PRO A 261 12.60 -15.49 -9.10
CA PRO A 261 11.33 -16.18 -9.24
C PRO A 261 10.95 -17.06 -8.04
N LEU A 262 11.75 -17.05 -6.95
CA LEU A 262 11.50 -17.90 -5.80
C LEU A 262 10.31 -17.42 -4.99
N VAL A 263 9.46 -18.37 -4.59
CA VAL A 263 8.46 -18.19 -3.53
C VAL A 263 8.86 -19.09 -2.37
N ASP A 264 9.18 -18.49 -1.24
CA ASP A 264 9.54 -19.19 -0.01
C ASP A 264 8.96 -18.38 1.16
N ALA A 265 8.01 -18.95 1.87
CA ALA A 265 7.30 -18.26 2.95
C ALA A 265 8.18 -17.93 4.17
N THR A 266 9.44 -18.35 4.20
CA THR A 266 10.45 -17.85 5.16
C THR A 266 11.21 -16.64 4.66
N TRP A 267 11.13 -16.33 3.35
CA TRP A 267 11.90 -15.27 2.68
C TRP A 267 13.41 -15.30 2.96
N ARG A 268 13.99 -16.50 3.05
CA ARG A 268 15.44 -16.69 3.32
C ARG A 268 16.38 -15.98 2.34
N PHE A 269 15.90 -15.63 1.15
CA PHE A 269 16.67 -14.93 0.13
C PHE A 269 16.71 -13.41 0.30
N MET A 270 15.91 -12.87 1.22
CA MET A 270 15.85 -11.43 1.47
C MET A 270 17.01 -10.93 2.32
N THR A 271 17.23 -9.63 2.25
CA THR A 271 18.05 -8.88 3.20
C THR A 271 17.17 -8.35 4.33
N LEU A 272 17.78 -8.13 5.50
CA LEU A 272 17.08 -7.55 6.65
C LEU A 272 16.80 -6.07 6.41
N ASP A 273 15.62 -5.63 6.81
CA ASP A 273 15.23 -4.23 6.77
C ASP A 273 15.88 -3.45 7.93
N HIS A 274 15.65 -2.13 7.98
CA HIS A 274 16.24 -1.21 8.97
C HIS A 274 16.04 -1.63 10.43
N ASP A 275 14.97 -2.36 10.74
CA ASP A 275 14.67 -2.86 12.08
C ASP A 275 15.26 -4.26 12.37
N GLY A 276 16.06 -4.80 11.45
CA GLY A 276 16.66 -6.13 11.57
C GLY A 276 15.71 -7.30 11.31
N LYS A 277 14.53 -7.04 10.78
CA LYS A 277 13.55 -8.07 10.38
C LYS A 277 13.52 -8.24 8.86
N ILE A 278 13.04 -9.40 8.42
CA ILE A 278 12.70 -9.60 7.02
C ILE A 278 11.39 -8.85 6.75
N ARG A 279 11.43 -7.89 5.82
CA ARG A 279 10.27 -7.17 5.31
C ARG A 279 10.40 -7.03 3.81
N MET A 280 9.29 -7.19 3.09
CA MET A 280 9.28 -7.05 1.63
C MET A 280 8.90 -5.61 1.25
N ASP A 281 9.52 -4.64 1.92
CA ASP A 281 9.28 -3.21 1.67
C ASP A 281 10.11 -2.71 0.48
N CYS A 282 9.47 -2.61 -0.68
CA CYS A 282 10.13 -2.16 -1.91
C CYS A 282 10.47 -0.66 -1.92
N SER A 283 10.10 0.10 -0.90
CA SER A 283 10.56 1.48 -0.69
C SER A 283 11.83 1.57 0.17
N SER A 284 12.22 0.49 0.84
CA SER A 284 13.40 0.44 1.70
C SER A 284 14.66 0.04 0.93
N PRO A 285 15.74 0.82 1.01
CA PRO A 285 17.02 0.44 0.42
C PRO A 285 17.63 -0.81 1.05
N ASP A 286 17.32 -1.09 2.31
CA ASP A 286 17.80 -2.28 3.01
C ASP A 286 17.09 -3.56 2.53
N ALA A 287 15.77 -3.52 2.40
CA ALA A 287 14.98 -4.61 1.85
C ALA A 287 15.28 -4.83 0.35
N MET A 288 15.54 -3.76 -0.40
CA MET A 288 15.85 -3.78 -1.83
C MET A 288 17.35 -3.98 -2.14
N ALA A 289 18.18 -4.16 -1.11
CA ALA A 289 19.63 -4.23 -1.28
C ALA A 289 20.08 -5.32 -2.29
N GLY A 290 19.36 -6.44 -2.37
CA GLY A 290 19.62 -7.51 -3.35
C GLY A 290 19.46 -7.04 -4.78
N LEU A 291 18.34 -6.39 -5.11
CA LEU A 291 18.07 -5.85 -6.45
C LEU A 291 19.03 -4.70 -6.79
N ILE A 292 19.26 -3.79 -5.85
CA ILE A 292 20.21 -2.68 -6.03
C ILE A 292 21.60 -3.20 -6.40
N ARG A 293 22.11 -4.23 -5.67
CA ARG A 293 23.39 -4.87 -5.99
C ARG A 293 23.41 -5.49 -7.38
N THR A 294 22.33 -6.17 -7.77
CA THR A 294 22.22 -6.78 -9.11
C THR A 294 22.33 -5.75 -10.21
N VAL A 295 21.66 -4.62 -10.07
CA VAL A 295 21.68 -3.52 -11.06
C VAL A 295 23.04 -2.81 -11.07
N THR A 296 23.64 -2.60 -9.90
CA THR A 296 24.93 -1.90 -9.76
C THR A 296 26.10 -2.74 -10.28
N ALA A 297 26.05 -4.07 -10.09
CA ALA A 297 27.10 -4.98 -10.53
C ALA A 297 27.18 -5.09 -12.07
N ASP A 298 26.05 -4.94 -12.76
CA ASP A 298 25.98 -4.94 -14.23
C ASP A 298 25.01 -3.84 -14.71
N PRO A 299 25.48 -2.58 -14.78
CA PRO A 299 24.64 -1.43 -15.18
C PRO A 299 24.10 -1.53 -16.62
N GLY A 300 24.69 -2.40 -17.45
CA GLY A 300 24.25 -2.62 -18.83
C GLY A 300 23.12 -3.63 -18.96
N ARG A 301 22.86 -4.43 -17.93
CA ARG A 301 21.88 -5.52 -17.98
C ARG A 301 20.44 -5.02 -18.04
N PHE A 302 20.08 -4.12 -17.15
CA PHE A 302 18.73 -3.54 -17.06
C PHE A 302 18.79 -2.03 -17.18
N GLN A 303 17.86 -1.45 -17.91
CA GLN A 303 17.65 0.00 -17.96
C GLN A 303 16.69 0.47 -16.87
N ILE A 304 15.73 -0.37 -16.53
CA ILE A 304 14.80 -0.22 -15.41
C ILE A 304 14.75 -1.54 -14.64
N ALA A 305 14.86 -1.47 -13.32
CA ALA A 305 14.55 -2.58 -12.45
C ALA A 305 13.46 -2.19 -11.46
N THR A 306 12.61 -3.14 -11.07
CA THR A 306 11.43 -2.88 -10.23
C THR A 306 11.29 -3.92 -9.15
N GLY A 307 10.77 -3.50 -7.99
CA GLY A 307 10.37 -4.40 -6.92
C GLY A 307 8.90 -4.20 -6.55
N ASN A 308 8.27 -5.27 -6.06
CA ASN A 308 6.95 -5.22 -5.46
C ASN A 308 6.97 -5.86 -4.08
N ASP A 309 6.09 -5.43 -3.18
CA ASP A 309 5.86 -6.12 -1.91
C ASP A 309 5.02 -7.40 -2.09
N ALA A 310 4.75 -8.12 -1.00
CA ALA A 310 4.19 -9.47 -1.10
C ALA A 310 2.82 -9.54 -1.79
N ASP A 311 1.98 -8.53 -1.66
CA ASP A 311 0.68 -8.44 -2.36
C ASP A 311 0.69 -7.50 -3.57
N SER A 312 1.87 -6.95 -3.90
CA SER A 312 2.14 -6.14 -5.09
C SER A 312 1.29 -4.87 -5.21
N ASP A 313 0.84 -4.33 -4.08
CA ASP A 313 0.16 -3.05 -4.04
C ASP A 313 1.14 -1.87 -4.00
N ARG A 314 2.46 -2.12 -3.81
CA ARG A 314 3.53 -1.14 -3.79
C ARG A 314 4.57 -1.39 -4.87
N HIS A 315 5.35 -0.35 -5.16
CA HIS A 315 6.41 -0.37 -6.16
C HIS A 315 7.74 0.13 -5.59
N GLY A 316 8.83 -0.40 -6.13
CA GLY A 316 10.17 0.15 -5.98
C GLY A 316 10.81 0.27 -7.35
N ILE A 317 11.42 1.42 -7.65
CA ILE A 317 12.06 1.69 -8.95
C ILE A 317 13.55 1.86 -8.73
N VAL A 318 14.32 1.05 -9.44
CA VAL A 318 15.79 1.09 -9.42
C VAL A 318 16.30 1.40 -10.82
N THR A 319 17.16 2.39 -10.94
CA THR A 319 17.82 2.75 -12.19
C THR A 319 19.33 2.65 -12.04
N PRO A 320 20.10 2.33 -13.12
CA PRO A 320 21.54 2.27 -13.04
C PRO A 320 22.21 3.59 -12.63
N ASP A 321 21.59 4.72 -13.01
CA ASP A 321 22.10 6.07 -12.75
C ASP A 321 21.70 6.61 -11.38
N GLY A 322 20.51 6.24 -10.85
CA GLY A 322 19.94 6.82 -9.64
C GLY A 322 19.76 5.85 -8.46
N GLY A 323 20.02 4.56 -8.66
CA GLY A 323 19.72 3.54 -7.65
C GLY A 323 18.22 3.43 -7.35
N LEU A 324 17.87 3.14 -6.11
CA LEU A 324 16.46 3.12 -5.66
C LEU A 324 15.94 4.55 -5.55
N LEU A 325 14.88 4.86 -6.30
CA LEU A 325 14.19 6.14 -6.20
C LEU A 325 13.37 6.20 -4.90
N ASN A 326 13.45 7.34 -4.22
CA ASN A 326 12.52 7.64 -3.14
C ASN A 326 11.07 7.66 -3.72
N PRO A 327 10.08 7.03 -3.06
CA PRO A 327 8.70 7.02 -3.56
C PRO A 327 8.12 8.41 -3.84
N ASN A 328 8.39 9.40 -2.98
CA ASN A 328 7.97 10.78 -3.22
C ASN A 328 8.52 11.36 -4.54
N HIS A 329 9.75 11.01 -4.87
CA HIS A 329 10.39 11.46 -6.12
C HIS A 329 9.72 10.82 -7.33
N TYR A 330 9.51 9.51 -7.27
CA TYR A 330 8.87 8.79 -8.37
C TYR A 330 7.40 9.19 -8.57
N LEU A 331 6.65 9.42 -7.49
CA LEU A 331 5.27 9.93 -7.60
C LEU A 331 5.23 11.27 -8.34
N ALA A 332 6.13 12.20 -8.03
CA ALA A 332 6.20 13.48 -8.73
C ALA A 332 6.48 13.32 -10.23
N VAL A 333 7.42 12.42 -10.59
CA VAL A 333 7.74 12.09 -11.99
C VAL A 333 6.54 11.43 -12.68
N ALA A 334 5.88 10.46 -12.04
CA ALA A 334 4.72 9.78 -12.59
C ALA A 334 3.56 10.75 -12.86
N ILE A 335 3.30 11.67 -11.94
CA ILE A 335 2.27 12.71 -12.10
C ILE A 335 2.60 13.62 -13.27
N GLU A 336 3.82 14.17 -13.32
CA GLU A 336 4.24 15.05 -14.43
C GLU A 336 4.07 14.33 -15.77
N TYR A 337 4.52 13.08 -15.86
CA TYR A 337 4.44 12.30 -17.09
C TYR A 337 2.98 12.00 -17.48
N LEU A 338 2.18 11.44 -16.58
CA LEU A 338 0.80 11.03 -16.88
C LEU A 338 -0.05 12.21 -17.34
N TYR A 339 0.03 13.35 -16.66
CA TYR A 339 -0.80 14.53 -16.98
C TYR A 339 -0.33 15.29 -18.24
N THR A 340 0.82 14.95 -18.78
CA THR A 340 1.31 15.44 -20.08
C THR A 340 1.12 14.43 -21.21
N GLN A 341 1.07 13.13 -20.92
CA GLN A 341 1.05 12.04 -21.91
C GLN A 341 -0.26 11.26 -22.00
N ARG A 342 -1.31 11.72 -21.34
CA ARG A 342 -2.66 11.12 -21.39
C ARG A 342 -3.66 12.09 -22.03
N PRO A 343 -3.66 12.23 -23.38
CA PRO A 343 -4.46 13.25 -24.06
C PRO A 343 -5.98 13.02 -23.92
N SER A 344 -6.41 11.79 -23.67
CA SER A 344 -7.83 11.48 -23.45
C SER A 344 -8.34 11.81 -22.04
N TRP A 345 -7.43 12.16 -21.12
CA TRP A 345 -7.85 12.55 -19.78
C TRP A 345 -8.47 13.95 -19.80
N PRO A 346 -9.60 14.17 -19.08
CA PRO A 346 -10.21 15.49 -19.02
C PRO A 346 -9.28 16.57 -18.52
N GLY A 347 -9.34 17.77 -19.11
CA GLY A 347 -8.47 18.88 -18.73
C GLY A 347 -8.60 19.34 -17.27
N GLY A 348 -9.75 19.11 -16.64
CA GLY A 348 -10.03 19.46 -15.24
C GLY A 348 -9.72 18.36 -14.23
N ILE A 349 -9.20 17.20 -14.67
CA ILE A 349 -8.95 16.06 -13.77
C ILE A 349 -7.88 16.42 -12.72
N ALA A 350 -8.15 16.07 -11.47
CA ALA A 350 -7.31 16.41 -10.33
C ALA A 350 -6.24 15.35 -10.03
N VAL A 351 -5.25 15.74 -9.23
CA VAL A 351 -4.18 14.87 -8.69
C VAL A 351 -4.41 14.66 -7.19
N GLY A 352 -4.33 13.42 -6.71
CA GLY A 352 -4.46 13.06 -5.30
C GLY A 352 -3.11 12.77 -4.64
N LYS A 353 -2.90 13.34 -3.45
CA LYS A 353 -1.78 12.97 -2.56
C LYS A 353 -2.21 12.93 -1.11
N THR A 354 -1.41 12.29 -0.25
CA THR A 354 -1.65 12.34 1.20
C THR A 354 -1.02 13.58 1.83
N ALA A 355 -1.50 13.95 3.02
CA ALA A 355 -1.00 15.09 3.77
C ALA A 355 0.48 14.98 4.18
N VAL A 356 1.06 13.77 4.13
CA VAL A 356 2.46 13.50 4.47
C VAL A 356 3.35 13.21 3.26
N SER A 357 2.79 13.28 2.05
CA SER A 357 3.57 13.18 0.81
C SER A 357 4.30 14.50 0.50
N SER A 358 5.37 14.42 -0.29
CA SER A 358 6.22 15.57 -0.64
C SER A 358 5.43 16.72 -1.30
N SER A 359 5.73 17.95 -0.92
CA SER A 359 5.24 19.14 -1.60
C SER A 359 5.95 19.46 -2.93
N MET A 360 6.92 18.64 -3.35
CA MET A 360 7.33 18.61 -4.77
C MET A 360 6.12 18.33 -5.66
N ILE A 361 5.21 17.46 -5.22
CA ILE A 361 3.96 17.17 -5.94
C ILE A 361 3.11 18.43 -6.08
N ASP A 362 2.99 19.24 -5.03
CA ASP A 362 2.26 20.54 -5.07
C ASP A 362 2.82 21.45 -6.16
N ARG A 363 4.15 21.58 -6.22
CA ARG A 363 4.83 22.45 -7.20
C ARG A 363 4.65 21.92 -8.63
N VAL A 364 4.77 20.61 -8.82
CA VAL A 364 4.53 19.97 -10.13
C VAL A 364 3.08 20.16 -10.57
N VAL A 365 2.12 19.91 -9.70
CA VAL A 365 0.68 20.03 -10.01
C VAL A 365 0.32 21.47 -10.35
N ALA A 366 0.87 22.45 -9.60
CA ALA A 366 0.70 23.88 -9.90
C ALA A 366 1.30 24.23 -11.27
N GLY A 367 2.51 23.72 -11.58
CA GLY A 367 3.17 23.92 -12.89
C GLY A 367 2.40 23.32 -14.06
N LEU A 368 1.64 22.24 -13.82
CA LEU A 368 0.73 21.62 -14.80
C LEU A 368 -0.60 22.33 -14.93
N GLY A 369 -0.89 23.33 -14.08
CA GLY A 369 -2.20 24.00 -14.04
C GLY A 369 -3.33 23.09 -13.61
N ARG A 370 -3.05 22.07 -12.79
CA ARG A 370 -4.04 21.10 -12.32
C ARG A 370 -4.46 21.36 -10.88
N LYS A 371 -5.58 20.77 -10.48
CA LYS A 371 -6.07 20.82 -9.09
C LYS A 371 -5.41 19.72 -8.27
N LEU A 372 -4.93 20.06 -7.08
CA LEU A 372 -4.44 19.12 -6.09
C LEU A 372 -5.53 18.79 -5.07
N ILE A 373 -5.72 17.52 -4.77
CA ILE A 373 -6.58 17.00 -3.70
C ILE A 373 -5.69 16.35 -2.65
N GLU A 374 -5.39 17.09 -1.58
CA GLU A 374 -4.65 16.56 -0.44
C GLU A 374 -5.61 15.97 0.58
N VAL A 375 -5.41 14.70 0.94
CA VAL A 375 -6.28 13.89 1.81
C VAL A 375 -5.49 13.35 3.01
N PRO A 376 -6.17 12.86 4.08
CA PRO A 376 -5.46 12.14 5.14
C PRO A 376 -4.73 10.90 4.62
N VAL A 377 -3.84 10.34 5.42
CA VAL A 377 -3.20 9.06 5.10
C VAL A 377 -4.24 7.96 4.95
N GLY A 378 -4.13 7.16 3.89
CA GLY A 378 -5.02 6.07 3.55
C GLY A 378 -5.52 6.15 2.12
N PHE A 379 -5.31 5.08 1.35
CA PHE A 379 -5.67 5.03 -0.07
C PHE A 379 -7.19 5.12 -0.32
N LYS A 380 -7.99 4.74 0.68
CA LYS A 380 -9.47 4.81 0.62
C LYS A 380 -10.02 6.18 0.21
N TRP A 381 -9.31 7.25 0.50
CA TRP A 381 -9.71 8.62 0.18
C TRP A 381 -9.67 8.94 -1.32
N PHE A 382 -8.98 8.12 -2.12
CA PHE A 382 -8.88 8.29 -3.57
C PHE A 382 -9.94 7.49 -4.35
N VAL A 383 -10.61 6.54 -3.71
CA VAL A 383 -11.51 5.56 -4.37
C VAL A 383 -12.60 6.25 -5.18
N ASP A 384 -13.37 7.13 -4.56
CA ASP A 384 -14.50 7.81 -5.21
C ASP A 384 -14.05 8.68 -6.39
N GLY A 385 -12.91 9.36 -6.23
CA GLY A 385 -12.34 10.19 -7.29
C GLY A 385 -11.86 9.38 -8.50
N LEU A 386 -11.25 8.21 -8.25
CA LEU A 386 -10.81 7.30 -9.31
C LEU A 386 -12.00 6.67 -10.04
N ILE A 387 -13.03 6.20 -9.33
CA ILE A 387 -14.25 5.65 -9.94
C ILE A 387 -14.98 6.71 -10.76
N GLY A 388 -15.13 7.92 -10.19
CA GLY A 388 -15.84 9.01 -10.83
C GLY A 388 -15.08 9.70 -11.96
N GLY A 389 -13.81 9.33 -12.21
CA GLY A 389 -12.97 9.97 -13.23
C GLY A 389 -12.65 11.45 -12.93
N THR A 390 -12.80 11.90 -11.68
CA THR A 390 -12.44 13.25 -11.23
C THR A 390 -11.01 13.34 -10.73
N LEU A 391 -10.39 12.19 -10.43
CA LEU A 391 -9.03 12.02 -9.99
C LEU A 391 -8.29 11.11 -10.98
N GLY A 392 -7.23 11.60 -11.60
CA GLY A 392 -6.46 10.82 -12.57
C GLY A 392 -5.40 9.94 -11.92
N PHE A 393 -4.90 10.36 -10.75
CA PHE A 393 -3.85 9.72 -9.99
C PHE A 393 -4.11 9.90 -8.50
N GLY A 394 -3.90 8.86 -7.71
CA GLY A 394 -3.86 8.90 -6.27
C GLY A 394 -2.65 8.13 -5.76
N GLY A 395 -1.84 8.72 -4.88
CA GLY A 395 -0.62 8.09 -4.39
C GLY A 395 -0.23 8.47 -2.98
N GLU A 396 0.50 7.55 -2.35
CA GLU A 396 1.02 7.64 -0.99
C GLU A 396 2.55 7.55 -0.98
N GLU A 397 3.19 8.28 -0.08
CA GLU A 397 4.66 8.26 0.11
C GLU A 397 5.21 6.88 0.50
N SER A 398 4.34 5.97 0.91
CA SER A 398 4.64 4.56 1.19
C SER A 398 4.78 3.68 -0.05
N ALA A 399 4.88 4.30 -1.25
CA ALA A 399 5.01 3.65 -2.54
C ALA A 399 3.75 2.93 -3.06
N GLY A 400 2.58 3.32 -2.60
CA GLY A 400 1.30 2.82 -3.10
C GLY A 400 0.60 3.88 -3.94
N ALA A 401 0.21 3.54 -5.18
CA ALA A 401 -0.52 4.44 -6.06
C ALA A 401 -1.39 3.67 -7.05
N SER A 402 -2.33 4.36 -7.66
CA SER A 402 -3.06 3.91 -8.85
C SER A 402 -3.41 5.12 -9.72
N PHE A 403 -3.66 4.87 -11.00
CA PHE A 403 -4.05 5.89 -11.96
C PHE A 403 -5.03 5.35 -13.00
N LEU A 404 -5.71 6.24 -13.70
CA LEU A 404 -6.74 5.87 -14.66
C LEU A 404 -6.16 5.19 -15.91
N ARG A 405 -7.02 4.45 -16.59
CA ARG A 405 -6.75 3.93 -17.94
C ARG A 405 -6.40 5.07 -18.90
N ARG A 406 -5.81 4.72 -20.03
CA ARG A 406 -5.44 5.68 -21.08
C ARG A 406 -6.65 6.45 -21.63
N ASP A 407 -7.84 5.86 -21.61
CA ASP A 407 -9.10 6.49 -22.00
C ASP A 407 -9.77 7.34 -20.91
N GLY A 408 -9.19 7.40 -19.70
CA GLY A 408 -9.72 8.14 -18.57
C GLY A 408 -10.73 7.37 -17.70
N SER A 409 -11.03 6.12 -18.02
CA SER A 409 -11.83 5.26 -17.14
C SER A 409 -11.02 4.66 -16.00
N VAL A 410 -11.70 4.19 -14.95
CA VAL A 410 -11.03 3.60 -13.78
C VAL A 410 -10.30 2.30 -14.13
N TRP A 411 -9.07 2.16 -13.61
CA TRP A 411 -8.29 0.92 -13.66
C TRP A 411 -8.50 0.08 -12.40
N THR A 412 -7.88 0.47 -11.30
CA THR A 412 -8.10 -0.08 -9.96
C THR A 412 -8.37 1.04 -8.96
N THR A 413 -9.07 0.72 -7.90
CA THR A 413 -9.34 1.61 -6.76
C THR A 413 -8.58 1.18 -5.51
N ASP A 414 -7.84 0.08 -5.59
CA ASP A 414 -6.75 -0.22 -4.67
C ASP A 414 -5.41 0.10 -5.35
N LYS A 415 -4.35 0.19 -4.58
CA LYS A 415 -2.99 0.46 -5.05
C LYS A 415 -2.53 -0.64 -5.99
N ASP A 416 -1.80 -0.26 -7.02
CA ASP A 416 -1.27 -1.18 -8.02
C ASP A 416 0.22 -0.94 -8.27
N GLY A 417 1.06 -1.75 -7.62
CA GLY A 417 2.50 -1.67 -7.78
C GLY A 417 2.99 -2.13 -9.16
N ILE A 418 2.23 -2.98 -9.85
CA ILE A 418 2.62 -3.52 -11.15
C ILE A 418 2.55 -2.44 -12.23
N ILE A 419 1.45 -1.66 -12.28
CA ILE A 419 1.34 -0.58 -13.27
C ILE A 419 2.31 0.56 -13.00
N LEU A 420 2.59 0.87 -11.74
CA LEU A 420 3.62 1.88 -11.38
C LEU A 420 5.01 1.41 -11.82
N ALA A 421 5.31 0.12 -11.65
CA ALA A 421 6.55 -0.48 -12.10
C ALA A 421 6.70 -0.44 -13.65
N LEU A 422 5.65 -0.81 -14.38
CA LEU A 422 5.65 -0.74 -15.85
C LEU A 422 5.70 0.71 -16.36
N LEU A 423 5.08 1.65 -15.65
CA LEU A 423 5.10 3.07 -15.99
C LEU A 423 6.54 3.64 -16.03
N ALA A 424 7.44 3.15 -15.17
CA ALA A 424 8.85 3.56 -15.21
C ALA A 424 9.50 3.23 -16.56
N SER A 425 9.19 2.07 -17.11
CA SER A 425 9.65 1.65 -18.44
C SER A 425 8.97 2.43 -19.56
N GLU A 426 7.69 2.75 -19.45
CA GLU A 426 6.98 3.63 -20.39
C GLU A 426 7.60 5.02 -20.42
N ILE A 427 7.91 5.59 -19.25
CA ILE A 427 8.57 6.90 -19.14
C ILE A 427 9.90 6.90 -19.90
N LEU A 428 10.74 5.89 -19.70
CA LEU A 428 12.00 5.76 -20.43
C LEU A 428 11.78 5.61 -21.93
N ALA A 429 10.85 4.74 -22.33
CA ALA A 429 10.56 4.46 -23.74
C ALA A 429 10.08 5.70 -24.49
N VAL A 430 9.19 6.48 -23.90
CA VAL A 430 8.56 7.65 -24.55
C VAL A 430 9.46 8.89 -24.47
N THR A 431 10.17 9.09 -23.37
CA THR A 431 10.92 10.34 -23.14
C THR A 431 12.41 10.21 -23.40
N GLY A 432 12.94 9.00 -23.51
CA GLY A 432 14.38 8.73 -23.62
C GLY A 432 15.16 9.03 -22.33
N SER A 433 14.47 9.27 -21.21
CA SER A 433 15.08 9.59 -19.93
C SER A 433 14.55 8.67 -18.84
N THR A 434 15.45 8.22 -17.95
CA THR A 434 15.05 7.44 -16.78
C THR A 434 14.19 8.27 -15.82
N PRO A 435 13.37 7.65 -14.96
CA PRO A 435 12.67 8.38 -13.90
C PRO A 435 13.61 9.21 -13.01
N SER A 436 14.83 8.73 -12.75
CA SER A 436 15.86 9.48 -11.99
C SER A 436 16.26 10.77 -12.71
N GLN A 437 16.53 10.70 -14.00
CA GLN A 437 16.88 11.88 -14.82
C GLN A 437 15.70 12.86 -14.92
N ARG A 438 14.48 12.33 -15.00
CA ARG A 438 13.26 13.16 -14.98
C ARG A 438 13.13 13.91 -13.66
N TYR A 439 13.37 13.23 -12.53
CA TYR A 439 13.33 13.88 -11.22
C TYR A 439 14.39 14.98 -11.08
N GLN A 440 15.61 14.78 -11.59
CA GLN A 440 16.63 15.82 -11.62
C GLN A 440 16.16 17.10 -12.37
N ARG A 441 15.38 16.94 -13.45
CA ARG A 441 14.78 18.09 -14.15
C ARG A 441 13.74 18.80 -13.30
N LEU A 442 12.92 18.03 -12.57
CA LEU A 442 11.93 18.60 -11.64
C LEU A 442 12.62 19.39 -10.52
N THR A 443 13.71 18.86 -9.94
CA THR A 443 14.46 19.58 -8.89
C THR A 443 15.13 20.84 -9.42
N ALA A 444 15.63 20.83 -10.64
CA ALA A 444 16.19 22.03 -11.30
C ALA A 444 15.12 23.12 -11.51
N GLN A 445 13.89 22.73 -11.79
CA GLN A 445 12.78 23.64 -12.03
C GLN A 445 12.10 24.15 -10.76
N TYR A 446 11.90 23.27 -9.78
CA TYR A 446 11.05 23.51 -8.60
C TYR A 446 11.80 23.59 -7.29
N GLY A 447 13.12 23.35 -7.29
CA GLY A 447 13.95 23.23 -6.08
C GLY A 447 14.07 21.79 -5.58
N THR A 448 15.07 21.56 -4.73
CA THR A 448 15.39 20.23 -4.20
C THR A 448 14.86 20.09 -2.78
N PRO A 449 13.84 19.26 -2.51
CA PRO A 449 13.36 19.04 -1.16
C PRO A 449 14.28 18.08 -0.41
N CYS A 450 14.41 18.32 0.89
CA CYS A 450 14.92 17.37 1.89
C CYS A 450 13.73 16.91 2.72
N TYR A 451 13.50 15.60 2.77
CA TYR A 451 12.37 14.98 3.46
C TYR A 451 12.88 13.94 4.47
N ALA A 452 12.33 13.95 5.67
CA ALA A 452 12.60 12.91 6.64
C ALA A 452 11.41 12.69 7.59
N ARG A 453 11.33 11.47 8.14
CA ARG A 453 10.44 11.13 9.23
C ARG A 453 11.28 10.89 10.48
N VAL A 454 10.83 11.41 11.61
CA VAL A 454 11.37 11.12 12.93
C VAL A 454 10.24 10.72 13.87
N ASP A 455 10.54 9.81 14.79
CA ASP A 455 9.60 9.36 15.80
C ASP A 455 9.95 10.02 17.14
N ALA A 456 8.95 10.36 17.95
CA ALA A 456 9.12 10.94 19.26
C ALA A 456 8.25 10.20 20.28
N PRO A 457 8.75 9.94 21.52
CA PRO A 457 7.98 9.22 22.52
C PRO A 457 6.67 9.92 22.86
N ALA A 458 5.60 9.17 23.01
CA ALA A 458 4.30 9.65 23.49
C ALA A 458 3.51 8.53 24.14
N ASP A 459 2.99 8.78 25.33
CA ASP A 459 2.08 7.87 25.98
C ASP A 459 0.67 7.90 25.34
N ARG A 460 -0.22 7.03 25.84
CA ARG A 460 -1.58 6.91 25.32
C ARG A 460 -2.37 8.22 25.38
N ASP A 461 -2.22 8.96 26.49
CA ASP A 461 -2.99 10.20 26.70
C ASP A 461 -2.45 11.32 25.83
N GLN A 462 -1.14 11.41 25.64
CA GLN A 462 -0.48 12.32 24.72
C GLN A 462 -0.91 12.04 23.27
N LYS A 463 -0.91 10.77 22.85
CA LYS A 463 -1.41 10.35 21.53
C LYS A 463 -2.89 10.73 21.32
N ALA A 464 -3.73 10.56 22.35
CA ALA A 464 -5.13 10.96 22.29
C ALA A 464 -5.32 12.47 22.19
N ARG A 465 -4.51 13.27 22.90
CA ARG A 465 -4.49 14.73 22.78
C ARG A 465 -4.09 15.18 21.38
N LEU A 466 -3.02 14.59 20.83
CA LEU A 466 -2.57 14.92 19.48
C LEU A 466 -3.64 14.62 18.42
N SER A 467 -4.33 13.48 18.53
CA SER A 467 -5.36 13.09 17.55
C SER A 467 -6.60 14.00 17.58
N LYS A 468 -6.85 14.69 18.71
CA LYS A 468 -8.01 15.58 18.92
C LYS A 468 -7.64 17.06 18.90
N LEU A 469 -6.40 17.38 18.54
CA LEU A 469 -5.89 18.73 18.53
C LEU A 469 -6.70 19.65 17.62
N SER A 470 -6.97 20.88 18.06
CA SER A 470 -7.48 21.96 17.19
C SER A 470 -6.35 22.90 16.74
N ALA A 471 -6.52 23.49 15.57
CA ALA A 471 -5.51 24.39 14.99
C ALA A 471 -5.25 25.63 15.89
N GLU A 472 -6.26 26.10 16.63
CA GLU A 472 -6.20 27.24 17.52
C GLU A 472 -5.29 27.00 18.74
N GLN A 473 -5.10 25.75 19.13
CA GLN A 473 -4.20 25.38 20.22
C GLN A 473 -2.71 25.59 19.84
N VAL A 474 -2.41 25.69 18.56
CA VAL A 474 -1.06 25.93 18.04
C VAL A 474 -0.81 27.43 17.98
N THR A 475 -0.16 27.98 19.01
CA THR A 475 0.09 29.43 19.11
C THR A 475 1.30 29.93 18.33
N ALA A 476 2.17 29.02 17.85
CA ALA A 476 3.34 29.38 17.03
C ALA A 476 2.94 30.18 15.79
N THR A 477 3.73 31.19 15.44
CA THR A 477 3.54 32.03 14.25
C THR A 477 4.61 31.80 13.20
N GLU A 478 5.70 31.14 13.58
CA GLU A 478 6.83 30.80 12.72
C GLU A 478 7.22 29.33 12.88
N LEU A 479 7.75 28.76 11.82
CA LEU A 479 8.35 27.43 11.76
C LEU A 479 9.75 27.56 11.17
N ALA A 480 10.78 27.27 11.98
CA ALA A 480 12.20 27.37 11.58
C ALA A 480 12.53 28.73 10.91
N GLY A 481 12.04 29.85 11.49
CA GLY A 481 12.31 31.19 10.99
C GLY A 481 11.46 31.64 9.81
N GLU A 482 10.56 30.79 9.31
CA GLU A 482 9.61 31.16 8.25
C GLU A 482 8.20 31.39 8.82
N PRO A 483 7.46 32.43 8.36
CA PRO A 483 6.08 32.62 8.76
C PRO A 483 5.18 31.40 8.41
N ILE A 484 4.36 30.97 9.35
CA ILE A 484 3.41 29.89 9.15
C ILE A 484 2.29 30.37 8.20
N THR A 485 2.05 29.62 7.14
CA THR A 485 1.00 29.88 6.15
C THR A 485 -0.30 29.13 6.44
N ALA A 486 -0.21 27.94 7.08
CA ALA A 486 -1.39 27.18 7.49
C ALA A 486 -1.09 26.27 8.69
N LYS A 487 -2.14 26.03 9.49
CA LYS A 487 -2.20 25.07 10.60
C LYS A 487 -3.43 24.20 10.36
N LEU A 488 -3.21 22.92 10.04
CA LEU A 488 -4.26 22.04 9.55
C LEU A 488 -4.46 20.85 10.49
N THR A 489 -5.70 20.63 10.88
CA THR A 489 -6.16 19.41 11.58
C THR A 489 -7.16 18.62 10.73
N ALA A 490 -7.57 19.21 9.60
CA ALA A 490 -8.37 18.59 8.55
C ALA A 490 -7.67 18.73 7.21
N ALA A 491 -7.84 17.74 6.34
CA ALA A 491 -7.22 17.73 5.02
C ALA A 491 -7.88 18.76 4.09
N PRO A 492 -7.10 19.60 3.37
CA PRO A 492 -7.64 20.63 2.49
C PRO A 492 -8.50 20.08 1.34
N GLY A 493 -8.20 18.87 0.88
CA GLY A 493 -8.85 18.28 -0.29
C GLY A 493 -10.26 17.77 -0.06
N ASN A 494 -10.57 17.32 1.16
CA ASN A 494 -11.86 16.68 1.47
C ASN A 494 -12.46 17.05 2.84
N GLY A 495 -11.77 17.87 3.63
CA GLY A 495 -12.22 18.28 4.96
C GLY A 495 -12.14 17.17 6.02
N ALA A 496 -11.63 15.99 5.70
CA ALA A 496 -11.56 14.90 6.65
C ALA A 496 -10.47 15.13 7.71
N PRO A 497 -10.68 14.67 8.97
CA PRO A 497 -9.70 14.82 10.03
C PRO A 497 -8.36 14.16 9.69
N LEU A 498 -7.25 14.89 9.91
CA LEU A 498 -5.90 14.34 9.74
C LEU A 498 -5.52 13.35 10.85
N GLY A 499 -6.23 13.39 11.98
CA GLY A 499 -5.85 12.64 13.17
C GLY A 499 -4.54 13.12 13.78
N GLY A 500 -4.20 14.37 13.59
CA GLY A 500 -2.99 15.03 14.01
C GLY A 500 -2.92 16.47 13.53
N LEU A 501 -1.71 17.00 13.39
CA LEU A 501 -1.43 18.38 13.00
C LEU A 501 -0.52 18.45 11.79
N LYS A 502 -0.83 19.31 10.82
CA LYS A 502 0.12 19.74 9.77
C LYS A 502 0.30 21.24 9.83
N VAL A 503 1.56 21.71 9.80
CA VAL A 503 1.92 23.11 9.75
C VAL A 503 2.77 23.34 8.51
N THR A 504 2.46 24.41 7.77
CA THR A 504 3.13 24.74 6.51
C THR A 504 3.71 26.15 6.53
N THR A 505 4.78 26.36 5.78
CA THR A 505 5.36 27.65 5.42
C THR A 505 5.51 27.74 3.90
N ALA A 506 6.19 28.75 3.39
CA ALA A 506 6.47 28.87 1.95
C ALA A 506 7.38 27.76 1.41
N ASN A 507 8.35 27.29 2.21
CA ASN A 507 9.37 26.32 1.75
C ASN A 507 9.49 25.07 2.62
N ALA A 508 8.67 24.95 3.67
CA ALA A 508 8.76 23.82 4.58
C ALA A 508 7.38 23.45 5.13
N TRP A 509 7.31 22.24 5.66
CA TRP A 509 6.15 21.78 6.42
C TRP A 509 6.55 20.64 7.36
N PHE A 510 5.74 20.43 8.39
CA PHE A 510 5.72 19.17 9.13
C PHE A 510 4.31 18.67 9.33
N ALA A 511 4.17 17.35 9.52
CA ALA A 511 2.94 16.73 9.97
C ALA A 511 3.25 15.79 11.14
N ALA A 512 2.52 15.93 12.25
CA ALA A 512 2.66 15.10 13.43
C ALA A 512 1.42 14.26 13.62
N ARG A 513 1.61 12.94 13.80
CA ARG A 513 0.52 11.96 13.95
C ARG A 513 0.87 10.91 15.02
N PRO A 514 -0.10 10.50 15.86
CA PRO A 514 0.13 9.39 16.78
C PRO A 514 0.35 8.08 16.02
N SER A 515 1.23 7.22 16.54
CA SER A 515 1.33 5.83 16.08
C SER A 515 0.13 5.01 16.60
N GLY A 516 -0.44 4.17 15.75
CA GLY A 516 -1.51 3.26 16.15
C GLY A 516 -1.02 2.03 16.94
N THR A 517 0.27 1.69 16.82
CA THR A 517 0.83 0.43 17.32
C THR A 517 1.98 0.60 18.32
N GLU A 518 2.55 1.80 18.40
CA GLU A 518 3.75 2.09 19.22
C GLU A 518 3.49 3.30 20.12
N ASP A 519 4.24 3.41 21.22
CA ASP A 519 4.15 4.56 22.14
C ASP A 519 5.00 5.73 21.65
N VAL A 520 4.70 6.15 20.42
CA VAL A 520 5.33 7.29 19.75
C VAL A 520 4.32 8.09 18.96
N TYR A 521 4.66 9.33 18.66
CA TYR A 521 4.09 10.05 17.52
C TYR A 521 5.16 10.23 16.44
N LYS A 522 4.70 10.30 15.19
CA LYS A 522 5.56 10.41 14.01
C LYS A 522 5.52 11.84 13.49
N ILE A 523 6.68 12.44 13.26
CA ILE A 523 6.85 13.72 12.60
C ILE A 523 7.38 13.46 11.20
N TYR A 524 6.60 13.80 10.21
CA TYR A 524 7.02 13.92 8.81
C TYR A 524 7.39 15.37 8.57
N ALA A 525 8.53 15.63 7.98
CA ALA A 525 8.98 17.00 7.71
C ALA A 525 9.68 17.10 6.36
N GLU A 526 9.53 18.24 5.71
CA GLU A 526 10.19 18.56 4.45
C GLU A 526 10.61 20.02 4.41
N SER A 527 11.76 20.28 3.81
CA SER A 527 12.25 21.63 3.54
C SER A 527 12.90 21.72 2.17
N PHE A 528 12.65 22.79 1.44
CA PHE A 528 13.34 23.17 0.20
C PHE A 528 14.57 24.07 0.44
N ASN A 529 14.86 24.41 1.71
CA ASN A 529 16.00 25.24 2.11
C ASN A 529 17.21 24.42 2.59
N GLY A 530 17.23 23.12 2.26
CA GLY A 530 18.34 22.22 2.54
C GLY A 530 18.25 21.46 3.87
N PRO A 531 19.22 20.57 4.13
CA PRO A 531 19.16 19.62 5.24
C PRO A 531 19.28 20.30 6.62
N GLN A 532 20.00 21.42 6.75
CA GLN A 532 20.09 22.16 8.01
C GLN A 532 18.74 22.75 8.40
N HIS A 533 18.05 23.38 7.44
CA HIS A 533 16.71 23.93 7.69
C HIS A 533 15.69 22.82 7.98
N LEU A 534 15.81 21.64 7.35
CA LEU A 534 14.99 20.48 7.71
C LEU A 534 15.17 20.08 9.17
N ALA A 535 16.40 20.07 9.69
CA ALA A 535 16.67 19.75 11.10
C ALA A 535 16.03 20.80 12.04
N GLU A 536 16.08 22.08 11.68
CA GLU A 536 15.42 23.15 12.41
C GLU A 536 13.89 23.02 12.40
N VAL A 537 13.31 22.62 11.24
CA VAL A 537 11.86 22.30 11.13
C VAL A 537 11.48 21.15 12.06
N GLN A 538 12.27 20.09 12.11
CA GLN A 538 12.01 18.94 12.98
C GLN A 538 12.06 19.30 14.46
N GLU A 539 13.03 20.12 14.87
CA GLU A 539 13.14 20.56 16.26
C GLU A 539 11.98 21.48 16.66
N THR A 540 11.68 22.46 15.83
CA THR A 540 10.52 23.35 16.04
C THR A 540 9.20 22.56 16.07
N ALA A 541 9.06 21.53 15.22
CA ALA A 541 7.91 20.64 15.23
C ALA A 541 7.73 19.92 16.56
N ARG A 542 8.82 19.38 17.13
CA ARG A 542 8.79 18.76 18.46
C ARG A 542 8.36 19.74 19.55
N GLU A 543 8.92 20.96 19.54
CA GLU A 543 8.55 22.01 20.50
C GLU A 543 7.08 22.38 20.40
N VAL A 544 6.57 22.58 19.18
CA VAL A 544 5.16 22.91 18.91
C VAL A 544 4.25 21.80 19.41
N VAL A 545 4.55 20.54 19.06
CA VAL A 545 3.72 19.40 19.45
C VAL A 545 3.77 19.20 20.97
N ASN A 546 4.95 19.22 21.59
CA ASN A 546 5.11 19.00 23.02
C ASN A 546 4.39 20.07 23.87
N LYS A 547 4.36 21.34 23.43
CA LYS A 547 3.59 22.40 24.09
C LYS A 547 2.08 22.12 24.15
N VAL A 548 1.58 21.35 23.19
CA VAL A 548 0.14 21.07 23.07
C VAL A 548 -0.25 19.76 23.73
N ILE A 549 0.63 18.75 23.65
CA ILE A 549 0.31 17.44 24.23
C ILE A 549 0.77 17.30 25.69
N GLY A 550 1.57 18.24 26.17
CA GLY A 550 1.96 18.36 27.60
C GLY A 550 3.08 17.43 27.99
#